data_55a3d3336a032ad1e3d1c26d19b3a5d9
#
_entry.id   55a3d3336a032ad1e3d1c26d19b3a5d9
#
_cell.length_a   1.000
_cell.length_b   1.000
_cell.length_c   1.000
_cell.angle_alpha   90.00
_cell.angle_beta   90.00
_cell.angle_gamma   90.00
#
_symmetry.space_group_name_H-M   'P 1'
#
loop_
_entity.id
_entity.type
_entity.pdbx_description
1 polymer ?
#
loop_
_entity_poly.entity_id
_entity_poly.type
_entity_poly.pdbx_seq_one_letter_code
_entity_poly.pdbx_strand_id
1 'polypeptide(L)'
;MDFEEHSARDARLIILRALADRPDGRMNETMLAMAVETYGHRRSRDWVRTQMRALAELGAIRIVEADPQFLIGELTRRGQDRVERRAVVEGVARPSPR
;
A
#
# COMPACT_ATOMS: atom_id res chain seq x y z
N MET A 1 3.79 10.70 -18.11
CA MET A 1 3.58 10.54 -16.65
C MET A 1 4.62 11.36 -15.94
N ASP A 2 4.22 12.26 -15.08
CA ASP A 2 5.16 13.09 -14.37
C ASP A 2 5.70 12.37 -13.14
N PHE A 3 6.70 12.98 -12.52
CA PHE A 3 7.37 12.39 -11.38
C PHE A 3 6.41 12.18 -10.20
N GLU A 4 5.51 13.14 -9.98
CA GLU A 4 4.58 13.05 -8.85
C GLU A 4 3.62 11.87 -9.02
N GLU A 5 3.13 11.67 -10.22
CA GLU A 5 2.24 10.55 -10.48
C GLU A 5 2.97 9.23 -10.35
N HIS A 6 4.21 9.20 -10.83
CA HIS A 6 5.04 8.00 -10.70
C HIS A 6 5.27 7.66 -9.24
N SER A 7 5.58 8.68 -8.42
CA SER A 7 5.79 8.49 -6.99
C SER A 7 4.54 7.95 -6.31
N ALA A 8 3.38 8.49 -6.68
CA ALA A 8 2.13 8.05 -6.08
C ALA A 8 1.85 6.58 -6.40
N ARG A 9 2.09 6.18 -7.64
CA ARG A 9 1.89 4.78 -8.03
C ARG A 9 2.82 3.85 -7.28
N ASP A 10 4.08 4.25 -7.17
CA ASP A 10 5.06 3.45 -6.47
C ASP A 10 4.69 3.30 -5.00
N ALA A 11 4.28 4.41 -4.37
CA ALA A 11 3.89 4.39 -2.97
C ALA A 11 2.67 3.49 -2.75
N ARG A 12 1.70 3.53 -3.67
CA ARG A 12 0.53 2.67 -3.54
C ARG A 12 0.91 1.20 -3.60
N LEU A 13 1.86 0.85 -4.46
CA LEU A 13 2.33 -0.54 -4.52
C LEU A 13 3.04 -0.93 -3.23
N ILE A 14 3.85 -0.02 -2.68
CA ILE A 14 4.53 -0.27 -1.41
C ILE A 14 3.50 -0.51 -0.30
N ILE A 15 2.43 0.29 -0.27
CA ILE A 15 1.38 0.12 0.72
C ILE A 15 0.75 -1.27 0.60
N LEU A 16 0.42 -1.68 -0.62
CA LEU A 16 -0.19 -2.99 -0.81
C LEU A 16 0.75 -4.11 -0.36
N ARG A 17 2.02 -4.00 -0.69
CA ARG A 17 3.00 -5.00 -0.29
C ARG A 17 3.17 -5.05 1.22
N ALA A 18 3.18 -3.89 1.85
CA ALA A 18 3.31 -3.82 3.30
C ALA A 18 2.13 -4.52 3.98
N LEU A 19 0.93 -4.28 3.45
CA LEU A 19 -0.26 -4.93 4.00
C LEU A 19 -0.22 -6.44 3.75
N ALA A 20 0.22 -6.84 2.57
CA ALA A 20 0.30 -8.27 2.24
C ALA A 20 1.27 -9.02 3.13
N ASP A 21 2.26 -8.34 3.67
CA ASP A 21 3.25 -8.95 4.56
C ASP A 21 2.72 -9.14 5.98
N ARG A 22 1.57 -8.56 6.31
CA ARG A 22 1.01 -8.71 7.64
C ARG A 22 0.13 -9.94 7.71
N PRO A 23 0.17 -10.68 8.82
CA PRO A 23 -0.69 -11.88 8.95
C PRO A 23 -2.16 -11.57 8.79
N ASP A 24 -2.61 -10.40 9.28
CA ASP A 24 -4.02 -10.01 9.20
C ASP A 24 -4.30 -9.04 8.06
N GLY A 25 -3.29 -8.69 7.27
CA GLY A 25 -3.48 -7.78 6.14
C GLY A 25 -3.79 -6.35 6.55
N ARG A 26 -3.49 -5.96 7.78
CA ARG A 26 -3.85 -4.64 8.31
C ARG A 26 -2.66 -3.86 8.79
N MET A 27 -2.76 -2.54 8.61
CA MET A 27 -1.72 -1.65 9.11
C MET A 27 -2.31 -0.25 9.22
N ASN A 28 -1.96 0.48 10.30
CA ASN A 28 -2.47 1.83 10.44
C ASN A 28 -1.67 2.80 9.58
N GLU A 29 -2.21 4.01 9.42
CA GLU A 29 -1.62 5.01 8.53
C GLU A 29 -0.22 5.43 8.97
N THR A 30 0.06 5.45 10.25
CA THR A 30 1.38 5.80 10.74
C THR A 30 2.42 4.78 10.30
N MET A 31 2.09 3.51 10.44
CA MET A 31 3.00 2.46 10.01
C MET A 31 3.14 2.42 8.49
N LEU A 32 2.05 2.70 7.78
CA LEU A 32 2.14 2.77 6.32
C LEU A 32 3.01 3.93 5.87
N ALA A 33 2.94 5.07 6.58
CA ALA A 33 3.82 6.19 6.29
C ALA A 33 5.28 5.80 6.50
N MET A 34 5.56 5.04 7.55
CA MET A 34 6.91 4.55 7.79
C MET A 34 7.36 3.59 6.70
N ALA A 35 6.46 2.75 6.23
CA ALA A 35 6.79 1.80 5.17
C ALA A 35 7.17 2.53 3.88
N VAL A 36 6.38 3.53 3.48
CA VAL A 36 6.71 4.24 2.25
C VAL A 36 7.98 5.07 2.42
N GLU A 37 8.22 5.57 3.62
CA GLU A 37 9.45 6.33 3.88
C GLU A 37 10.67 5.41 3.76
N THR A 38 10.56 4.18 4.25
CA THR A 38 11.63 3.21 4.15
C THR A 38 12.05 2.99 2.70
N TYR A 39 11.10 3.08 1.78
CA TYR A 39 11.39 2.87 0.36
C TYR A 39 11.52 4.17 -0.41
N GLY A 40 11.78 5.28 0.28
CA GLY A 40 12.18 6.50 -0.38
C GLY A 40 11.12 7.58 -0.51
N HIS A 41 9.93 7.37 0.03
CA HIS A 41 8.87 8.37 -0.07
C HIS A 41 8.67 9.07 1.25
N ARG A 42 9.43 10.14 1.45
CA ARG A 42 9.31 10.94 2.67
C ARG A 42 8.20 11.95 2.45
N ARG A 43 6.99 11.59 2.82
CA ARG A 43 5.81 12.40 2.57
C ARG A 43 5.01 12.58 3.85
N SER A 44 4.10 13.56 3.82
CA SER A 44 3.25 13.84 4.96
C SER A 44 2.26 12.70 5.18
N ARG A 45 1.70 12.67 6.39
CA ARG A 45 0.64 11.71 6.70
C ARG A 45 -0.55 11.93 5.78
N ASP A 46 -0.90 13.19 5.50
CA ASP A 46 -2.03 13.49 4.62
C ASP A 46 -1.80 12.93 3.22
N TRP A 47 -0.59 13.00 2.73
CA TRP A 47 -0.27 12.43 1.42
C TRP A 47 -0.48 10.91 1.43
N VAL A 48 -0.05 10.24 2.51
CA VAL A 48 -0.23 8.80 2.64
C VAL A 48 -1.71 8.46 2.72
N ARG A 49 -2.49 9.24 3.46
CA ARG A 49 -3.94 9.05 3.52
C ARG A 49 -4.58 9.16 2.14
N THR A 50 -4.11 10.10 1.34
CA THR A 50 -4.61 10.25 -0.03
C THR A 50 -4.36 8.98 -0.82
N GLN A 51 -3.20 8.38 -0.67
CA GLN A 51 -2.90 7.13 -1.36
C GLN A 51 -3.77 5.99 -0.86
N MET A 52 -4.01 5.93 0.44
CA MET A 52 -4.88 4.91 1.01
C MET A 52 -6.31 5.04 0.46
N ARG A 53 -6.82 6.28 0.37
CA ARG A 53 -8.17 6.47 -0.14
C ARG A 53 -8.26 6.13 -1.63
N ALA A 54 -7.21 6.42 -2.39
CA ALA A 54 -7.18 6.04 -3.79
C ALA A 54 -7.22 4.51 -3.94
N LEU A 55 -6.48 3.80 -3.08
CA LEU A 55 -6.51 2.34 -3.10
C LEU A 55 -7.88 1.79 -2.70
N ALA A 56 -8.54 2.46 -1.76
CA ALA A 56 -9.88 2.04 -1.35
C ALA A 56 -10.87 2.22 -2.50
N GLU A 57 -10.75 3.32 -3.25
CA GLU A 57 -11.62 3.54 -4.40
C GLU A 57 -11.40 2.49 -5.48
N LEU A 58 -10.18 2.01 -5.60
CA LEU A 58 -9.88 0.93 -6.55
C LEU A 58 -10.30 -0.44 -6.03
N GLY A 59 -10.77 -0.51 -4.80
CA GLY A 59 -11.16 -1.76 -4.20
C GLY A 59 -10.00 -2.63 -3.74
N ALA A 60 -8.78 -2.07 -3.73
CA ALA A 60 -7.59 -2.84 -3.37
C ALA A 60 -7.43 -2.94 -1.85
N ILE A 61 -7.92 -1.97 -1.12
CA ILE A 61 -7.95 -2.03 0.34
C ILE A 61 -9.31 -1.57 0.82
N ARG A 62 -9.58 -1.87 2.07
CA ARG A 62 -10.74 -1.35 2.78
C ARG A 62 -10.20 -0.47 3.90
N ILE A 63 -10.83 0.68 4.11
CA ILE A 63 -10.42 1.56 5.20
C ILE A 63 -11.33 1.29 6.37
N VAL A 64 -10.73 0.94 7.49
CA VAL A 64 -11.41 0.73 8.76
C VAL A 64 -11.00 1.90 9.65
N GLU A 65 -11.96 2.67 10.10
CA GLU A 65 -11.67 3.79 10.96
C GLU A 65 -11.84 3.35 12.40
N ALA A 66 -10.71 3.16 13.06
CA ALA A 66 -10.74 2.82 14.48
C ALA A 66 -10.94 4.07 15.32
N ASP A 67 -10.56 5.22 14.78
CA ASP A 67 -10.59 6.51 15.45
C ASP A 67 -10.64 7.55 14.35
N PRO A 68 -11.40 8.67 14.52
CA PRO A 68 -11.47 9.67 13.47
C PRO A 68 -10.11 10.20 13.02
N GLN A 69 -9.10 10.07 13.87
CA GLN A 69 -7.77 10.57 13.56
C GLN A 69 -6.85 9.52 12.95
N PHE A 70 -7.28 8.26 12.92
CA PHE A 70 -6.44 7.19 12.39
C PHE A 70 -7.20 6.34 11.40
N LEU A 71 -6.59 6.14 10.25
CA LEU A 71 -7.09 5.20 9.27
C LEU A 71 -6.31 3.90 9.39
N ILE A 72 -7.02 2.80 9.27
CA ILE A 72 -6.40 1.48 9.18
C ILE A 72 -6.74 0.94 7.81
N GLY A 73 -5.71 0.50 7.08
CA GLY A 73 -5.91 -0.15 5.80
C GLY A 73 -5.96 -1.65 5.97
N GLU A 74 -6.88 -2.28 5.27
CA GLU A 74 -7.00 -3.74 5.27
C GLU A 74 -6.97 -4.20 3.82
N LEU A 75 -6.08 -5.12 3.51
CA LEU A 75 -5.93 -5.63 2.16
C LEU A 75 -7.16 -6.44 1.77
N THR A 76 -7.65 -6.21 0.55
CA THR A 76 -8.76 -7.00 0.01
C THR A 76 -8.20 -8.10 -0.89
N ARG A 77 -9.08 -9.01 -1.30
CA ARG A 77 -8.70 -10.03 -2.25
C ARG A 77 -8.18 -9.40 -3.55
N ARG A 78 -8.83 -8.35 -4.01
CA ARG A 78 -8.39 -7.65 -5.22
C ARG A 78 -7.01 -7.05 -5.03
N GLY A 79 -6.75 -6.50 -3.85
CA GLY A 79 -5.43 -5.96 -3.55
C GLY A 79 -4.37 -7.04 -3.52
N GLN A 80 -4.69 -8.19 -2.94
CA GLN A 80 -3.78 -9.31 -2.89
C GLN A 80 -3.46 -9.79 -4.31
N ASP A 81 -4.49 -9.92 -5.15
CA ASP A 81 -4.30 -10.34 -6.53
C ASP A 81 -3.40 -9.37 -7.28
N ARG A 82 -3.55 -8.08 -7.00
CA ARG A 82 -2.75 -7.07 -7.66
C ARG A 82 -1.29 -7.18 -7.27
N VAL A 83 -1.02 -7.42 -6.00
CA VAL A 83 0.36 -7.61 -5.53
C VAL A 83 0.97 -8.82 -6.23
N GLU A 84 0.25 -9.92 -6.26
CA GLU A 84 0.76 -11.15 -6.86
C GLU A 84 0.97 -11.01 -8.36
N ARG A 85 0.04 -10.35 -9.04
CA ARG A 85 0.17 -10.14 -10.48
C ARG A 85 1.36 -9.24 -10.78
N ARG A 86 1.53 -8.18 -10.02
CA ARG A 86 2.65 -7.26 -10.23
C ARG A 86 3.97 -7.99 -10.01
N ALA A 87 4.02 -8.83 -8.99
CA ALA A 87 5.22 -9.60 -8.70
C ALA A 87 5.59 -10.48 -9.89
N VAL A 88 4.61 -11.12 -10.49
CA VAL A 88 4.86 -12.00 -11.63
C VAL A 88 5.32 -11.20 -12.84
N VAL A 89 4.64 -10.07 -13.11
CA VAL A 89 4.96 -9.24 -14.27
C VAL A 89 6.38 -8.67 -14.15
N GLU A 90 6.73 -8.20 -12.99
CA GLU A 90 8.04 -7.62 -12.78
C GLU A 90 9.13 -8.66 -12.62
N GLY A 91 8.76 -9.87 -12.27
CA GLY A 91 9.72 -10.95 -12.07
C GLY A 91 10.60 -10.77 -10.86
N VAL A 92 10.34 -9.78 -10.04
CA VAL A 92 11.24 -9.45 -8.93
C VAL A 92 10.66 -9.78 -7.58
N ALA A 93 9.36 -9.71 -7.44
CA ALA A 93 8.73 -9.95 -6.15
C ALA A 93 8.27 -11.38 -6.01
N ARG A 94 8.59 -12.18 -6.98
CA ARG A 94 8.36 -13.59 -6.86
C ARG A 94 9.28 -14.10 -5.78
N PRO A 95 8.74 -14.67 -4.71
CA PRO A 95 9.61 -15.24 -3.69
C PRO A 95 10.51 -16.21 -4.40
N SER A 96 11.78 -16.05 -4.19
CA SER A 96 12.64 -17.02 -4.82
C SER A 96 12.30 -18.37 -4.22
N PRO A 97 12.31 -19.37 -5.05
CA PRO A 97 12.09 -20.72 -4.54
C PRO A 97 13.18 -20.97 -3.54
N ARG A 98 12.78 -21.22 -2.42
CA ARG A 98 13.75 -21.50 -1.35
C ARG A 98 13.75 -22.93 -1.07
#